data_8bcd548990d09415239196267ece151c
#
_entry.id   8bcd548990d09415239196267ece151c
#
_cell.length_a   1.000
_cell.length_b   1.000
_cell.length_c   1.000
_cell.angle_alpha   90.00
_cell.angle_beta   90.00
_cell.angle_gamma   90.00
#
_symmetry.space_group_name_H-M   'P 1'
#
loop_
_entity.id
_entity.type
_entity.pdbx_description
1 polymer ?
#
loop_
_entity_poly.entity_id
_entity_poly.type
_entity_poly.pdbx_seq_one_letter_code
_entity_poly.pdbx_strand_id
1 'polypeptide(L)'
;MHPVAHDTNTVIPDRSALPALISMRNVGKRYQTPSGSFDALRDIELEISSGEFVAVVGKSGSGKTTLINLLTGIDTVTSGHIQIGSTAVHTLSEEQLAVWRGKAIGLVFQFFQLLPTLTIAENVMLPMDFCRTYPSAARRPRALALLTKLGIADQADKLPADLSGGQQQRAAIARALANDPPVLVADEPTGNLDSKTSDDVMQLFAALAKEGKTVVMVTHERDLSRYFTRTIMLSDGAVVAPARDA
;
A
#
# COMPACT_ATOMS: atom_id res chain seq x y z
N MET A 1 43.01 27.45 -17.31
CA MET A 1 41.69 26.82 -17.43
C MET A 1 41.81 25.41 -16.93
N HIS A 2 41.41 25.12 -15.69
CA HIS A 2 41.36 23.77 -15.13
C HIS A 2 39.92 23.28 -15.23
N PRO A 3 39.65 22.03 -15.63
CA PRO A 3 38.31 21.48 -15.61
C PRO A 3 37.95 21.08 -14.17
N VAL A 4 36.80 21.56 -13.71
CA VAL A 4 36.18 21.18 -12.44
C VAL A 4 35.56 19.80 -12.61
N ALA A 5 36.10 18.82 -11.93
CA ALA A 5 35.53 17.47 -11.84
C ALA A 5 34.23 17.55 -11.01
N HIS A 6 33.09 17.21 -11.60
CA HIS A 6 31.85 16.96 -10.87
C HIS A 6 31.92 15.56 -10.27
N ASP A 7 32.24 15.50 -9.00
CA ASP A 7 32.17 14.31 -8.19
C ASP A 7 30.72 14.15 -7.71
N THR A 8 29.88 13.41 -8.47
CA THR A 8 28.53 13.03 -8.07
C THR A 8 28.53 11.61 -7.51
N ASN A 9 29.25 11.42 -6.40
CA ASN A 9 29.15 10.20 -5.64
C ASN A 9 28.01 10.36 -4.62
N THR A 10 26.77 10.24 -5.09
CA THR A 10 25.61 10.15 -4.19
C THR A 10 25.65 8.78 -3.51
N VAL A 11 26.24 8.72 -2.32
CA VAL A 11 26.21 7.54 -1.45
C VAL A 11 24.75 7.32 -1.09
N ILE A 12 24.13 6.28 -1.68
CA ILE A 12 22.83 5.79 -1.23
C ILE A 12 23.07 5.22 0.16
N PRO A 13 22.47 5.78 1.23
CA PRO A 13 22.68 5.26 2.57
C PRO A 13 22.24 3.79 2.63
N ASP A 14 23.04 2.97 3.28
CA ASP A 14 22.72 1.57 3.54
C ASP A 14 21.42 1.50 4.35
N ARG A 15 20.33 1.13 3.67
CA ARG A 15 18.99 1.07 4.26
C ARG A 15 18.79 -0.15 5.18
N SER A 16 19.76 -1.07 5.24
CA SER A 16 19.73 -2.23 6.16
C SER A 16 19.84 -1.81 7.65
N ALA A 17 20.20 -0.57 7.92
CA ALA A 17 20.31 -0.01 9.26
C ALA A 17 18.99 0.63 9.80
N LEU A 18 17.96 0.76 8.98
CA LEU A 18 16.67 1.31 9.43
C LEU A 18 15.87 0.21 10.16
N PRO A 19 15.23 0.54 11.30
CA PRO A 19 14.40 -0.44 12.01
C PRO A 19 13.24 -0.88 11.11
N ALA A 20 12.92 -2.18 11.16
CA ALA A 20 11.78 -2.74 10.45
C ALA A 20 10.49 -2.06 10.91
N LEU A 21 9.73 -1.49 9.96
CA LEU A 21 8.41 -0.93 10.24
C LEU A 21 7.35 -2.03 10.24
N ILE A 22 7.50 -3.02 9.36
CA ILE A 22 6.62 -4.19 9.27
C ILE A 22 7.46 -5.41 9.56
N SER A 23 7.03 -6.26 10.49
CA SER A 23 7.64 -7.54 10.81
C SER A 23 6.56 -8.62 10.90
N MET A 24 6.74 -9.69 10.15
CA MET A 24 5.91 -10.90 10.20
C MET A 24 6.81 -12.07 10.59
N ARG A 25 6.45 -12.83 11.61
CA ARG A 25 7.25 -13.96 12.12
C ARG A 25 6.40 -15.21 12.27
N ASN A 26 6.79 -16.28 11.60
CA ASN A 26 6.09 -17.57 11.58
C ASN A 26 4.60 -17.42 11.24
N VAL A 27 4.25 -16.46 10.35
CA VAL A 27 2.86 -16.15 10.06
C VAL A 27 2.26 -17.19 9.14
N GLY A 28 1.17 -17.82 9.64
CA GLY A 28 0.37 -18.76 8.89
C GLY A 28 -1.10 -18.34 8.82
N LYS A 29 -1.74 -18.63 7.69
CA LYS A 29 -3.18 -18.47 7.52
C LYS A 29 -3.80 -19.71 6.93
N ARG A 30 -4.74 -20.30 7.68
CA ARG A 30 -5.53 -21.47 7.27
C ARG A 30 -7.01 -21.09 7.18
N TYR A 31 -7.62 -21.41 6.05
CA TYR A 31 -9.06 -21.27 5.87
C TYR A 31 -9.73 -22.63 6.01
N GLN A 32 -10.89 -22.64 6.68
CA GLN A 32 -11.80 -23.78 6.74
C GLN A 32 -12.83 -23.67 5.61
N THR A 33 -13.03 -24.75 4.88
CA THR A 33 -14.05 -24.85 3.83
C THR A 33 -14.90 -26.09 4.05
N PRO A 34 -16.09 -26.21 3.46
CA PRO A 34 -16.90 -27.43 3.56
C PRO A 34 -16.19 -28.68 3.05
N SER A 35 -15.21 -28.53 2.14
CA SER A 35 -14.41 -29.62 1.56
C SER A 35 -13.13 -29.93 2.33
N GLY A 36 -12.84 -29.24 3.43
CA GLY A 36 -11.61 -29.40 4.22
C GLY A 36 -10.94 -28.05 4.52
N SER A 37 -9.69 -28.11 4.96
CA SER A 37 -8.89 -26.90 5.22
C SER A 37 -7.77 -26.76 4.20
N PHE A 38 -7.38 -25.50 3.90
CA PHE A 38 -6.19 -25.23 3.12
C PHE A 38 -5.36 -24.12 3.75
N ASP A 39 -4.04 -24.24 3.64
CA ASP A 39 -3.09 -23.23 4.12
C ASP A 39 -2.86 -22.22 3.00
N ALA A 40 -3.39 -21.01 3.17
CA ALA A 40 -3.21 -19.92 2.23
C ALA A 40 -1.84 -19.25 2.40
N LEU A 41 -1.32 -19.23 3.64
CA LEU A 41 0.05 -18.80 3.95
C LEU A 41 0.68 -19.75 4.97
N ARG A 42 1.99 -19.99 4.81
CA ARG A 42 2.78 -20.89 5.64
C ARG A 42 4.11 -20.26 6.01
N ASP A 43 4.38 -20.17 7.30
CA ASP A 43 5.67 -19.76 7.88
C ASP A 43 6.26 -18.52 7.20
N ILE A 44 5.43 -17.48 7.05
CA ILE A 44 5.88 -16.23 6.45
C ILE A 44 6.84 -15.51 7.41
N GLU A 45 8.08 -15.33 6.96
CA GLU A 45 9.09 -14.50 7.56
C GLU A 45 9.32 -13.29 6.64
N LEU A 46 9.00 -12.09 7.13
CA LEU A 46 9.07 -10.88 6.32
C LEU A 46 9.37 -9.67 7.18
N GLU A 47 10.36 -8.90 6.78
CA GLU A 47 10.65 -7.60 7.36
C GLU A 47 10.68 -6.53 6.26
N ILE A 48 10.03 -5.39 6.50
CA ILE A 48 10.01 -4.24 5.60
C ILE A 48 10.40 -3.01 6.41
N SER A 49 11.46 -2.33 5.97
CA SER A 49 11.97 -1.13 6.62
C SER A 49 11.13 0.10 6.26
N SER A 50 11.19 1.13 7.11
CA SER A 50 10.52 2.41 6.83
C SER A 50 11.03 3.01 5.51
N GLY A 51 10.11 3.52 4.68
CA GLY A 51 10.43 4.16 3.40
C GLY A 51 10.78 3.19 2.26
N GLU A 52 10.67 1.86 2.44
CA GLU A 52 10.79 0.93 1.32
C GLU A 52 9.56 0.98 0.41
N PHE A 53 9.80 0.76 -0.88
CA PHE A 53 8.75 0.46 -1.86
C PHE A 53 8.89 -0.99 -2.31
N VAL A 54 8.09 -1.85 -1.73
CA VAL A 54 8.19 -3.31 -1.89
C VAL A 54 7.10 -3.82 -2.82
N ALA A 55 7.49 -4.60 -3.83
CA ALA A 55 6.55 -5.37 -4.63
C ALA A 55 6.39 -6.79 -4.07
N VAL A 56 5.15 -7.25 -3.97
CA VAL A 56 4.81 -8.66 -3.72
C VAL A 56 4.31 -9.26 -5.02
N VAL A 57 5.07 -10.19 -5.57
CA VAL A 57 4.78 -10.85 -6.84
C VAL A 57 4.54 -12.34 -6.66
N GLY A 58 3.80 -12.96 -7.56
CA GLY A 58 3.53 -14.39 -7.52
C GLY A 58 2.37 -14.77 -8.44
N LYS A 59 2.23 -16.06 -8.73
CA LYS A 59 1.14 -16.58 -9.56
C LYS A 59 -0.23 -16.33 -8.89
N SER A 60 -1.31 -16.41 -9.66
CA SER A 60 -2.66 -16.44 -9.08
C SER A 60 -2.77 -17.58 -8.07
N GLY A 61 -3.43 -17.34 -6.93
CA GLY A 61 -3.56 -18.31 -5.85
C GLY A 61 -2.32 -18.48 -4.96
N SER A 62 -1.22 -17.74 -5.15
CA SER A 62 -0.03 -17.86 -4.31
C SER A 62 -0.15 -17.29 -2.89
N GLY A 63 -1.27 -16.62 -2.55
CA GLY A 63 -1.52 -16.05 -1.22
C GLY A 63 -1.33 -14.53 -1.11
N LYS A 64 -1.10 -13.81 -2.21
CA LYS A 64 -0.84 -12.34 -2.19
C LYS A 64 -1.96 -11.54 -1.53
N THR A 65 -3.20 -11.77 -1.93
CA THR A 65 -4.37 -11.10 -1.33
C THR A 65 -4.52 -11.45 0.15
N THR A 66 -4.25 -12.71 0.52
CA THR A 66 -4.24 -13.12 1.93
C THR A 66 -3.17 -12.37 2.71
N LEU A 67 -1.96 -12.25 2.16
CA LEU A 67 -0.87 -11.50 2.79
C LEU A 67 -1.26 -10.04 3.02
N ILE A 68 -1.84 -9.37 2.01
CA ILE A 68 -2.36 -8.00 2.13
C ILE A 68 -3.44 -7.91 3.20
N ASN A 69 -4.40 -8.83 3.23
CA ASN A 69 -5.49 -8.83 4.20
C ASN A 69 -4.96 -8.95 5.64
N LEU A 70 -3.93 -9.77 5.86
CA LEU A 70 -3.28 -9.87 7.16
C LEU A 70 -2.51 -8.60 7.53
N LEU A 71 -1.73 -8.04 6.60
CA LEU A 71 -1.00 -6.79 6.81
C LEU A 71 -1.91 -5.61 7.13
N THR A 72 -3.09 -5.58 6.51
CA THR A 72 -4.05 -4.50 6.70
C THR A 72 -5.02 -4.74 7.85
N GLY A 73 -4.98 -5.91 8.50
CA GLY A 73 -5.90 -6.29 9.55
C GLY A 73 -7.35 -6.44 9.05
N ILE A 74 -7.54 -6.69 7.75
CA ILE A 74 -8.85 -7.10 7.18
C ILE A 74 -9.16 -8.54 7.58
N ASP A 75 -8.11 -9.35 7.71
CA ASP A 75 -8.18 -10.71 8.20
C ASP A 75 -7.18 -10.92 9.34
N THR A 76 -7.33 -12.00 10.11
CA THR A 76 -6.48 -12.33 11.24
C THR A 76 -5.61 -13.55 10.96
N VAL A 77 -4.45 -13.63 11.60
CA VAL A 77 -3.55 -14.79 11.49
C VAL A 77 -4.14 -16.04 12.13
N THR A 78 -3.79 -17.21 11.62
CA THR A 78 -4.04 -18.49 12.30
C THR A 78 -2.89 -18.82 13.25
N SER A 79 -1.68 -18.42 12.90
CA SER A 79 -0.46 -18.59 13.70
C SER A 79 0.54 -17.48 13.43
N GLY A 80 1.52 -17.32 14.32
CA GLY A 80 2.58 -16.32 14.17
C GLY A 80 2.19 -14.92 14.61
N HIS A 81 3.04 -13.95 14.31
CA HIS A 81 2.97 -12.60 14.83
C HIS A 81 3.17 -11.57 13.74
N ILE A 82 2.34 -10.51 13.77
CA ILE A 82 2.49 -9.34 12.89
C ILE A 82 2.70 -8.12 13.77
N GLN A 83 3.80 -7.41 13.53
CA GLN A 83 4.14 -6.14 14.17
C GLN A 83 4.21 -5.06 13.09
N ILE A 84 3.52 -3.94 13.28
CA ILE A 84 3.62 -2.76 12.40
C ILE A 84 3.85 -1.52 13.28
N GLY A 85 5.01 -0.93 13.14
CA GLY A 85 5.50 0.08 14.07
C GLY A 85 5.53 -0.47 15.50
N SER A 86 4.86 0.21 16.42
CA SER A 86 4.73 -0.24 17.83
C SER A 86 3.53 -1.17 18.07
N THR A 87 2.74 -1.51 17.05
CA THR A 87 1.47 -2.23 17.22
C THR A 87 1.62 -3.71 16.87
N ALA A 88 1.30 -4.59 17.84
CA ALA A 88 1.14 -6.03 17.62
C ALA A 88 -0.26 -6.31 17.04
N VAL A 89 -0.36 -6.29 15.71
CA VAL A 89 -1.63 -6.33 14.97
C VAL A 89 -2.46 -7.59 15.28
N HIS A 90 -1.79 -8.71 15.42
CA HIS A 90 -2.41 -10.02 15.70
C HIS A 90 -3.08 -10.12 17.09
N THR A 91 -2.89 -9.14 17.98
CA THR A 91 -3.49 -9.11 19.33
C THR A 91 -4.71 -8.21 19.42
N LEU A 92 -5.00 -7.44 18.36
CA LEU A 92 -6.08 -6.47 18.36
C LEU A 92 -7.44 -7.16 18.15
N SER A 93 -8.49 -6.67 18.83
CA SER A 93 -9.87 -7.02 18.52
C SER A 93 -10.30 -6.40 17.18
N GLU A 94 -11.41 -6.86 16.60
CA GLU A 94 -11.93 -6.33 15.34
C GLU A 94 -12.19 -4.81 15.40
N GLU A 95 -12.74 -4.32 16.51
CA GLU A 95 -12.95 -2.89 16.72
C GLU A 95 -11.64 -2.11 16.77
N GLN A 96 -10.64 -2.64 17.49
CA GLN A 96 -9.30 -2.05 17.56
C GLN A 96 -8.61 -2.08 16.21
N LEU A 97 -8.73 -3.18 15.44
CA LEU A 97 -8.22 -3.32 14.08
C LEU A 97 -8.83 -2.26 13.15
N ALA A 98 -10.13 -2.02 13.22
CA ALA A 98 -10.78 -1.00 12.40
C ALA A 98 -10.24 0.41 12.67
N VAL A 99 -10.08 0.78 13.93
CA VAL A 99 -9.53 2.08 14.34
C VAL A 99 -8.05 2.20 13.95
N TRP A 100 -7.25 1.16 14.22
CA TRP A 100 -5.85 1.12 13.89
C TRP A 100 -5.63 1.21 12.38
N ARG A 101 -6.32 0.39 11.59
CA ARG A 101 -6.25 0.40 10.12
C ARG A 101 -6.52 1.77 9.55
N GLY A 102 -7.59 2.43 10.03
CA GLY A 102 -7.96 3.75 9.55
C GLY A 102 -6.91 4.84 9.80
N LYS A 103 -5.94 4.62 10.70
CA LYS A 103 -4.86 5.57 11.02
C LYS A 103 -3.49 5.11 10.50
N ALA A 104 -3.22 3.82 10.53
CA ALA A 104 -1.89 3.27 10.25
C ALA A 104 -1.72 2.83 8.79
N ILE A 105 -2.82 2.51 8.09
CA ILE A 105 -2.80 1.92 6.75
C ILE A 105 -3.60 2.78 5.77
N GLY A 106 -2.99 3.14 4.64
CA GLY A 106 -3.70 3.63 3.47
C GLY A 106 -3.85 2.50 2.45
N LEU A 107 -5.08 2.17 2.06
CA LEU A 107 -5.36 1.06 1.18
C LEU A 107 -5.86 1.54 -0.18
N VAL A 108 -5.23 1.03 -1.25
CA VAL A 108 -5.55 1.33 -2.65
C VAL A 108 -5.86 0.02 -3.37
N PHE A 109 -7.02 -0.06 -4.01
CA PHE A 109 -7.52 -1.24 -4.70
C PHE A 109 -7.46 -1.09 -6.21
N GLN A 110 -7.46 -2.20 -6.91
CA GLN A 110 -7.50 -2.28 -8.37
C GLN A 110 -8.74 -1.58 -8.97
N PHE A 111 -9.92 -1.74 -8.37
CA PHE A 111 -11.18 -1.15 -8.84
C PHE A 111 -11.56 0.14 -8.10
N PHE A 112 -10.59 0.94 -7.65
CA PHE A 112 -10.71 2.23 -6.98
C PHE A 112 -11.57 2.24 -5.72
N GLN A 113 -12.70 1.55 -5.72
CA GLN A 113 -13.68 1.44 -4.60
C GLN A 113 -14.12 2.79 -4.04
N LEU A 114 -14.30 3.78 -4.93
CA LEU A 114 -14.92 5.04 -4.58
C LEU A 114 -16.43 4.84 -4.40
N LEU A 115 -17.01 5.51 -3.40
CA LEU A 115 -18.45 5.49 -3.21
C LEU A 115 -19.12 6.36 -4.29
N PRO A 116 -19.98 5.79 -5.13
CA PRO A 116 -20.48 6.46 -6.34
C PRO A 116 -21.44 7.63 -6.05
N THR A 117 -22.01 7.66 -4.84
CA THR A 117 -22.96 8.69 -4.39
C THR A 117 -22.29 9.89 -3.70
N LEU A 118 -20.99 9.81 -3.46
CA LEU A 118 -20.20 10.86 -2.84
C LEU A 118 -19.31 11.55 -3.86
N THR A 119 -19.13 12.85 -3.72
CA THR A 119 -18.13 13.60 -4.49
C THR A 119 -16.72 13.08 -4.22
N ILE A 120 -15.77 13.43 -5.05
CA ILE A 120 -14.36 13.05 -4.89
C ILE A 120 -13.82 13.59 -3.56
N ALA A 121 -14.11 14.84 -3.20
CA ALA A 121 -13.70 15.41 -1.92
C ALA A 121 -14.30 14.64 -0.73
N GLU A 122 -15.58 14.29 -0.80
CA GLU A 122 -16.25 13.50 0.24
C GLU A 122 -15.66 12.10 0.36
N ASN A 123 -15.37 11.42 -0.76
CA ASN A 123 -14.66 10.14 -0.75
C ASN A 123 -13.31 10.23 -0.01
N VAL A 124 -12.54 11.30 -0.25
CA VAL A 124 -11.26 11.53 0.43
C VAL A 124 -11.45 11.84 1.92
N MET A 125 -12.56 12.49 2.29
CA MET A 125 -12.86 12.82 3.69
C MET A 125 -13.29 11.60 4.53
N LEU A 126 -13.85 10.54 3.94
CA LEU A 126 -14.39 9.39 4.65
C LEU A 126 -13.47 8.81 5.75
N PRO A 127 -12.19 8.52 5.49
CA PRO A 127 -11.31 8.00 6.54
C PRO A 127 -11.14 8.98 7.70
N MET A 128 -11.14 10.29 7.43
CA MET A 128 -11.05 11.33 8.46
C MET A 128 -12.33 11.38 9.31
N ASP A 129 -13.51 11.15 8.68
CA ASP A 129 -14.79 11.13 9.35
C ASP A 129 -14.92 9.92 10.28
N PHE A 130 -14.59 8.72 9.79
CA PHE A 130 -14.67 7.48 10.58
C PHE A 130 -13.68 7.47 11.75
N CYS A 131 -12.44 7.92 11.52
CA CYS A 131 -11.40 7.90 12.55
C CYS A 131 -11.41 9.14 13.44
N ARG A 132 -12.20 10.17 13.10
CA ARG A 132 -12.23 11.48 13.80
C ARG A 132 -10.82 12.06 13.99
N THR A 133 -9.95 11.86 13.00
CA THR A 133 -8.52 12.24 13.08
C THR A 133 -8.36 13.76 13.08
N TYR A 134 -9.24 14.46 12.38
CA TYR A 134 -9.21 15.93 12.26
C TYR A 134 -10.56 16.54 12.65
N PRO A 135 -10.56 17.78 13.17
CA PRO A 135 -11.79 18.56 13.35
C PRO A 135 -12.58 18.67 12.04
N SER A 136 -13.91 18.67 12.09
CA SER A 136 -14.76 18.69 10.88
C SER A 136 -14.41 19.82 9.91
N ALA A 137 -14.15 21.04 10.44
CA ALA A 137 -13.76 22.20 9.62
C ALA A 137 -12.42 22.02 8.87
N ALA A 138 -11.54 21.14 9.32
CA ALA A 138 -10.23 20.90 8.71
C ALA A 138 -10.24 19.81 7.61
N ARG A 139 -11.28 18.97 7.56
CA ARG A 139 -11.30 17.77 6.69
C ARG A 139 -11.37 18.12 5.21
N ARG A 140 -12.29 19.01 4.81
CA ARG A 140 -12.40 19.44 3.41
C ARG A 140 -11.15 20.19 2.92
N PRO A 141 -10.60 21.18 3.63
CA PRO A 141 -9.33 21.80 3.26
C PRO A 141 -8.20 20.77 3.07
N ARG A 142 -8.09 19.76 3.95
CA ARG A 142 -7.11 18.70 3.82
C ARG A 142 -7.37 17.81 2.60
N ALA A 143 -8.60 17.44 2.34
CA ALA A 143 -8.99 16.69 1.14
C ALA A 143 -8.58 17.44 -0.13
N LEU A 144 -8.89 18.74 -0.20
CA LEU A 144 -8.50 19.59 -1.34
C LEU A 144 -6.97 19.68 -1.49
N ALA A 145 -6.21 19.82 -0.40
CA ALA A 145 -4.76 19.83 -0.44
C ALA A 145 -4.19 18.51 -1.00
N LEU A 146 -4.75 17.35 -0.61
CA LEU A 146 -4.38 16.05 -1.16
C LEU A 146 -4.72 15.93 -2.64
N LEU A 147 -5.91 16.35 -3.05
CA LEU A 147 -6.32 16.36 -4.46
C LEU A 147 -5.43 17.29 -5.30
N THR A 148 -5.02 18.43 -4.75
CA THR A 148 -4.04 19.33 -5.38
C THR A 148 -2.68 18.66 -5.56
N LYS A 149 -2.17 18.02 -4.50
CA LYS A 149 -0.92 17.24 -4.54
C LYS A 149 -0.96 16.17 -5.63
N LEU A 150 -2.12 15.56 -5.87
CA LEU A 150 -2.32 14.51 -6.86
C LEU A 150 -2.77 15.01 -8.24
N GLY A 151 -2.86 16.36 -8.44
CA GLY A 151 -3.14 16.97 -9.73
C GLY A 151 -4.60 16.82 -10.21
N ILE A 152 -5.56 16.67 -9.29
CA ILE A 152 -7.00 16.51 -9.59
C ILE A 152 -7.90 17.38 -8.71
N ALA A 153 -7.41 18.52 -8.25
CA ALA A 153 -8.19 19.43 -7.39
C ALA A 153 -9.47 19.95 -8.06
N ASP A 154 -9.43 20.15 -9.38
CA ASP A 154 -10.55 20.56 -10.21
C ASP A 154 -11.68 19.52 -10.30
N GLN A 155 -11.43 18.29 -9.87
CA GLN A 155 -12.40 17.20 -9.84
C GLN A 155 -13.08 17.04 -8.47
N ALA A 156 -12.76 17.87 -7.47
CA ALA A 156 -13.15 17.69 -6.07
C ALA A 156 -14.67 17.55 -5.86
N ASP A 157 -15.47 18.30 -6.61
CA ASP A 157 -16.93 18.37 -6.45
C ASP A 157 -17.70 17.47 -7.43
N LYS A 158 -16.97 16.68 -8.26
CA LYS A 158 -17.57 15.73 -9.19
C LYS A 158 -17.81 14.36 -8.52
N LEU A 159 -18.71 13.59 -9.12
CA LEU A 159 -18.92 12.19 -8.77
C LEU A 159 -17.89 11.29 -9.45
N PRO A 160 -17.59 10.10 -8.90
CA PRO A 160 -16.64 9.15 -9.50
C PRO A 160 -16.93 8.83 -10.96
N ALA A 161 -18.20 8.74 -11.35
CA ALA A 161 -18.61 8.41 -12.72
C ALA A 161 -18.18 9.46 -13.76
N ASP A 162 -17.90 10.70 -13.33
CA ASP A 162 -17.50 11.79 -14.21
C ASP A 162 -15.97 11.83 -14.44
N LEU A 163 -15.23 10.93 -13.82
CA LEU A 163 -13.76 10.90 -13.85
C LEU A 163 -13.25 9.77 -14.77
N SER A 164 -12.10 10.02 -15.42
CA SER A 164 -11.33 8.96 -16.07
C SER A 164 -10.77 7.96 -15.06
N GLY A 165 -10.42 6.73 -15.50
CA GLY A 165 -9.83 5.71 -14.61
C GLY A 165 -8.59 6.20 -13.87
N GLY A 166 -7.70 6.92 -14.53
CA GLY A 166 -6.52 7.51 -13.90
C GLY A 166 -6.85 8.58 -12.85
N GLN A 167 -7.87 9.40 -13.09
CA GLN A 167 -8.37 10.36 -12.10
C GLN A 167 -9.02 9.66 -10.91
N GLN A 168 -9.80 8.60 -11.14
CA GLN A 168 -10.37 7.78 -10.07
C GLN A 168 -9.29 7.13 -9.23
N GLN A 169 -8.21 6.62 -9.84
CA GLN A 169 -7.08 6.05 -9.12
C GLN A 169 -6.36 7.09 -8.27
N ARG A 170 -6.12 8.29 -8.81
CA ARG A 170 -5.55 9.40 -8.03
C ARG A 170 -6.45 9.78 -6.85
N ALA A 171 -7.76 9.80 -7.03
CA ALA A 171 -8.72 10.03 -5.95
C ALA A 171 -8.68 8.91 -4.88
N ALA A 172 -8.55 7.65 -5.28
CA ALA A 172 -8.38 6.52 -4.37
C ALA A 172 -7.07 6.62 -3.56
N ILE A 173 -5.98 7.07 -4.20
CA ILE A 173 -4.70 7.35 -3.52
C ILE A 173 -4.86 8.54 -2.56
N ALA A 174 -5.57 9.62 -2.94
CA ALA A 174 -5.86 10.74 -2.04
C ALA A 174 -6.61 10.28 -0.79
N ARG A 175 -7.63 9.41 -0.97
CA ARG A 175 -8.37 8.81 0.13
C ARG A 175 -7.47 7.95 1.03
N ALA A 176 -6.59 7.16 0.45
CA ALA A 176 -5.63 6.36 1.21
C ALA A 176 -4.68 7.21 2.05
N LEU A 177 -4.34 8.41 1.59
CA LEU A 177 -3.47 9.38 2.29
C LEU A 177 -4.21 10.25 3.31
N ALA A 178 -5.53 10.19 3.41
CA ALA A 178 -6.36 11.12 4.16
C ALA A 178 -5.92 11.31 5.62
N ASN A 179 -5.62 10.22 6.32
CA ASN A 179 -5.17 10.20 7.71
C ASN A 179 -3.64 10.19 7.87
N ASP A 180 -2.90 10.45 6.79
CA ASP A 180 -1.43 10.48 6.77
C ASP A 180 -0.76 9.18 7.26
N PRO A 181 -1.22 7.99 6.83
CA PRO A 181 -0.69 6.73 7.33
C PRO A 181 0.78 6.55 6.97
N PRO A 182 1.58 5.86 7.82
CA PRO A 182 2.97 5.54 7.52
C PRO A 182 3.10 4.44 6.46
N VAL A 183 2.09 3.60 6.31
CA VAL A 183 2.10 2.45 5.38
C VAL A 183 0.99 2.63 4.34
N LEU A 184 1.36 2.46 3.08
CA LEU A 184 0.43 2.35 1.95
C LEU A 184 0.47 0.92 1.42
N VAL A 185 -0.70 0.31 1.28
CA VAL A 185 -0.85 -1.01 0.68
C VAL A 185 -1.66 -0.87 -0.60
N ALA A 186 -1.16 -1.40 -1.69
CA ALA A 186 -1.82 -1.31 -3.00
C ALA A 186 -1.98 -2.71 -3.61
N ASP A 187 -3.21 -3.05 -3.97
CA ASP A 187 -3.55 -4.32 -4.62
C ASP A 187 -3.82 -4.07 -6.09
N GLU A 188 -2.85 -4.42 -6.96
CA GLU A 188 -2.88 -4.25 -8.41
C GLU A 188 -3.35 -2.85 -8.88
N PRO A 189 -2.77 -1.75 -8.38
CA PRO A 189 -3.33 -0.41 -8.55
C PRO A 189 -3.28 0.11 -10.00
N THR A 190 -2.60 -0.58 -10.90
CA THR A 190 -2.44 -0.23 -12.32
C THR A 190 -3.24 -1.14 -13.25
N GLY A 191 -3.82 -2.24 -12.74
CA GLY A 191 -4.40 -3.31 -13.55
C GLY A 191 -5.59 -2.91 -14.44
N ASN A 192 -6.19 -1.72 -14.25
CA ASN A 192 -7.30 -1.20 -15.05
C ASN A 192 -6.92 0.10 -15.79
N LEU A 193 -5.65 0.39 -15.94
CA LEU A 193 -5.15 1.64 -16.53
C LEU A 193 -4.38 1.35 -17.83
N ASP A 194 -4.36 2.31 -18.74
CA ASP A 194 -3.43 2.27 -19.86
C ASP A 194 -1.98 2.46 -19.41
N SER A 195 -1.01 2.06 -20.24
CA SER A 195 0.40 2.04 -19.88
C SER A 195 0.96 3.40 -19.45
N LYS A 196 0.51 4.50 -20.07
CA LYS A 196 0.96 5.85 -19.72
C LYS A 196 0.42 6.26 -18.35
N THR A 197 -0.86 6.05 -18.11
CA THR A 197 -1.52 6.33 -16.83
C THR A 197 -0.94 5.45 -15.72
N SER A 198 -0.63 4.19 -16.01
CA SER A 198 0.05 3.27 -15.10
C SER A 198 1.41 3.82 -14.66
N ASP A 199 2.22 4.28 -15.61
CA ASP A 199 3.52 4.88 -15.33
C ASP A 199 3.41 6.13 -14.43
N ASP A 200 2.47 7.02 -14.71
CA ASP A 200 2.19 8.20 -13.89
C ASP A 200 1.79 7.83 -12.44
N VAL A 201 0.96 6.80 -12.27
CA VAL A 201 0.56 6.29 -10.95
C VAL A 201 1.75 5.66 -10.21
N MET A 202 2.60 4.93 -10.91
CA MET A 202 3.81 4.33 -10.32
C MET A 202 4.83 5.39 -9.89
N GLN A 203 5.03 6.44 -10.68
CA GLN A 203 5.85 7.59 -10.30
C GLN A 203 5.33 8.26 -9.02
N LEU A 204 4.00 8.36 -8.88
CA LEU A 204 3.37 8.89 -7.68
C LEU A 204 3.68 8.04 -6.44
N PHE A 205 3.55 6.71 -6.51
CA PHE A 205 3.92 5.83 -5.41
C PHE A 205 5.41 5.92 -5.07
N ALA A 206 6.28 5.99 -6.09
CA ALA A 206 7.71 6.16 -5.89
C ALA A 206 8.05 7.51 -5.21
N ALA A 207 7.33 8.59 -5.54
CA ALA A 207 7.49 9.88 -4.89
C ALA A 207 7.06 9.81 -3.40
N LEU A 208 5.93 9.16 -3.11
CA LEU A 208 5.45 8.95 -1.74
C LEU A 208 6.45 8.13 -0.90
N ALA A 209 7.07 7.10 -1.49
CA ALA A 209 8.12 6.33 -0.82
C ALA A 209 9.37 7.19 -0.54
N LYS A 210 9.77 8.07 -1.47
CA LYS A 210 10.86 9.03 -1.25
C LYS A 210 10.55 10.06 -0.16
N GLU A 211 9.28 10.40 0.03
CA GLU A 211 8.79 11.25 1.14
C GLU A 211 8.72 10.51 2.48
N GLY A 212 9.11 9.25 2.54
CA GLY A 212 9.18 8.43 3.77
C GLY A 212 7.99 7.51 4.01
N LYS A 213 7.02 7.42 3.09
CA LYS A 213 5.96 6.40 3.19
C LYS A 213 6.52 5.03 2.85
N THR A 214 6.10 4.01 3.58
CA THR A 214 6.40 2.61 3.23
C THR A 214 5.29 2.09 2.33
N VAL A 215 5.65 1.59 1.16
CA VAL A 215 4.68 1.11 0.17
C VAL A 215 4.83 -0.39 -0.02
N VAL A 216 3.74 -1.13 0.14
CA VAL A 216 3.64 -2.55 -0.19
C VAL A 216 2.65 -2.72 -1.31
N MET A 217 3.10 -3.17 -2.46
CA MET A 217 2.28 -3.28 -3.66
C MET A 217 2.22 -4.72 -4.15
N VAL A 218 1.03 -5.25 -4.34
CA VAL A 218 0.84 -6.48 -5.12
C VAL A 218 0.74 -6.12 -6.59
N THR A 219 1.51 -6.80 -7.41
CA THR A 219 1.43 -6.68 -8.87
C THR A 219 1.87 -7.96 -9.55
N HIS A 220 1.39 -8.20 -10.74
CA HIS A 220 1.89 -9.24 -11.65
C HIS A 220 2.68 -8.64 -12.83
N GLU A 221 2.78 -7.32 -12.91
CA GLU A 221 3.50 -6.59 -13.97
C GLU A 221 5.00 -6.55 -13.69
N ARG A 222 5.80 -7.20 -14.55
CA ARG A 222 7.27 -7.27 -14.40
C ARG A 222 7.97 -5.97 -14.81
N ASP A 223 7.39 -5.22 -15.73
CA ASP A 223 7.98 -3.99 -16.28
C ASP A 223 8.04 -2.85 -15.27
N LEU A 224 7.34 -2.99 -14.14
CA LEU A 224 7.33 -2.02 -13.04
C LEU A 224 8.51 -2.16 -12.06
N SER A 225 9.38 -3.14 -12.26
CA SER A 225 10.51 -3.45 -11.35
C SER A 225 11.42 -2.25 -11.05
N ARG A 226 11.55 -1.31 -12.02
CA ARG A 226 12.33 -0.09 -11.87
C ARG A 226 11.87 0.86 -10.75
N TYR A 227 10.62 0.71 -10.28
CA TYR A 227 10.06 1.54 -9.23
C TYR A 227 10.27 0.98 -7.83
N PHE A 228 10.51 -0.33 -7.72
CA PHE A 228 10.59 -1.00 -6.44
C PHE A 228 12.01 -0.97 -5.87
N THR A 229 12.10 -0.81 -4.54
CA THR A 229 13.37 -0.98 -3.83
C THR A 229 13.71 -2.47 -3.65
N ARG A 230 12.67 -3.32 -3.58
CA ARG A 230 12.79 -4.76 -3.39
C ARG A 230 11.55 -5.49 -3.89
N THR A 231 11.74 -6.71 -4.37
CA THR A 231 10.66 -7.62 -4.76
C THR A 231 10.64 -8.84 -3.84
N ILE A 232 9.46 -9.19 -3.34
CA ILE A 232 9.18 -10.39 -2.56
C ILE A 232 8.40 -11.33 -3.46
N MET A 233 8.92 -12.54 -3.68
CA MET A 233 8.23 -13.56 -4.45
C MET A 233 7.45 -14.48 -3.51
N LEU A 234 6.15 -14.62 -3.77
CA LEU A 234 5.25 -15.52 -3.05
C LEU A 234 4.88 -16.70 -3.96
N SER A 235 5.11 -17.93 -3.51
CA SER A 235 4.72 -19.17 -4.19
C SER A 235 4.12 -20.14 -3.19
N ASP A 236 2.96 -20.69 -3.52
CA ASP A 236 2.27 -21.72 -2.73
C ASP A 236 2.15 -21.37 -1.24
N GLY A 237 1.89 -20.11 -0.95
CA GLY A 237 1.71 -19.60 0.41
C GLY A 237 3.00 -19.37 1.19
N ALA A 238 4.17 -19.43 0.57
CA ALA A 238 5.45 -19.18 1.22
C ALA A 238 6.24 -18.08 0.48
N VAL A 239 7.07 -17.32 1.22
CA VAL A 239 8.06 -16.41 0.63
C VAL A 239 9.21 -17.25 0.10
N VAL A 240 9.50 -17.09 -1.19
CA VAL A 240 10.64 -17.77 -1.84
C VAL A 240 11.72 -16.75 -2.16
N ALA A 241 12.97 -17.16 -2.03
CA ALA A 241 14.09 -16.32 -2.48
C ALA A 241 13.93 -16.05 -3.99
N PRO A 242 14.22 -14.83 -4.50
CA PRO A 242 14.26 -14.62 -5.94
C PRO A 242 15.23 -15.61 -6.56
N ALA A 243 14.79 -16.30 -7.62
CA ALA A 243 15.70 -17.14 -8.39
C ALA A 243 16.86 -16.24 -8.83
N ARG A 244 18.08 -16.61 -8.49
CA ARG A 244 19.27 -15.94 -9.05
C ARG A 244 19.22 -16.26 -10.54
N ASP A 245 19.05 -15.23 -11.36
CA ASP A 245 19.21 -15.37 -12.80
C ASP A 245 20.60 -15.97 -13.05
N ALA A 246 20.61 -17.14 -13.69
CA ALA A 246 21.82 -17.86 -14.07
C ALA A 246 22.40 -17.27 -15.36
#